data_0685e18a1c0e7279ec80144334908102
#
_entry.id   0685e18a1c0e7279ec80144334908102
#
_cell.length_a   1.000
_cell.length_b   1.000
_cell.length_c   1.000
_cell.angle_alpha   90.00
_cell.angle_beta   90.00
_cell.angle_gamma   90.00
#
_symmetry.space_group_name_H-M   'P 1'
#
loop_
_entity.id
_entity.type
_entity.pdbx_description
1 polymer ?
#
loop_
_entity_poly.entity_id
_entity_poly.type
_entity_poly.pdbx_seq_one_letter_code
_entity_poly.pdbx_strand_id
1 'polypeptide(L)'
;MELLEAGKASTINNTCYVLIDLPLDEEPMNLYQVIYSLQENKLIPVIAHPERYEFIQKEPEFVYELIEKGCYMQANYGSILGQYGRKSQLIVKKLLENHSIHFLGSDVHRQGTIYPKMSEALLEIENIIGKDKLKELTTINPKLALGNKRIDIDTPYESKLSFKEKIKMYIKSY
;
A
#
# COMPACT_ATOMS: atom_id res chain seq x y z
N MET A 1 -9.82 -18.18 -2.88
CA MET A 1 -11.10 -18.29 -3.62
C MET A 1 -12.20 -18.88 -2.75
N GLU A 2 -12.01 -19.99 -2.07
CA GLU A 2 -13.02 -20.61 -1.20
C GLU A 2 -13.71 -19.65 -0.21
N LEU A 3 -12.97 -18.69 0.37
CA LEU A 3 -13.55 -17.72 1.30
C LEU A 3 -14.49 -16.72 0.61
N LEU A 4 -14.17 -16.32 -0.63
CA LEU A 4 -15.03 -15.43 -1.42
C LEU A 4 -16.29 -16.17 -1.88
N GLU A 5 -16.13 -17.41 -2.38
CA GLU A 5 -17.23 -18.27 -2.81
C GLU A 5 -18.15 -18.65 -1.65
N ALA A 6 -17.58 -18.88 -0.47
CA ALA A 6 -18.33 -19.16 0.75
C ALA A 6 -18.97 -17.93 1.40
N GLY A 7 -18.79 -16.71 0.83
CA GLY A 7 -19.29 -15.46 1.41
C GLY A 7 -18.59 -15.06 2.72
N LYS A 8 -17.43 -15.65 3.03
CA LYS A 8 -16.61 -15.32 4.21
C LYS A 8 -15.60 -14.19 3.97
N ALA A 9 -15.40 -13.83 2.72
CA ALA A 9 -14.68 -12.64 2.27
C ALA A 9 -15.49 -11.92 1.21
N SER A 10 -15.19 -10.65 0.96
CA SER A 10 -15.88 -9.84 -0.05
C SER A 10 -14.89 -8.97 -0.81
N THR A 11 -15.26 -8.59 -2.01
CA THR A 11 -14.55 -7.56 -2.76
C THR A 11 -14.98 -6.17 -2.29
N ILE A 12 -14.18 -5.16 -2.56
CA ILE A 12 -14.53 -3.76 -2.26
C ILE A 12 -15.72 -3.35 -3.14
N ASN A 13 -16.87 -3.07 -2.52
CA ASN A 13 -18.09 -2.61 -3.21
C ASN A 13 -18.51 -3.49 -4.40
N ASN A 14 -18.34 -4.81 -4.31
CA ASN A 14 -18.64 -5.77 -5.40
C ASN A 14 -17.85 -5.50 -6.71
N THR A 15 -16.68 -4.88 -6.61
CA THR A 15 -15.76 -4.65 -7.73
C THR A 15 -14.73 -5.77 -7.84
N CYS A 16 -13.78 -5.65 -8.77
CA CYS A 16 -12.67 -6.59 -8.84
C CYS A 16 -11.58 -6.39 -7.77
N TYR A 17 -11.64 -5.37 -6.93
CA TYR A 17 -10.64 -5.07 -5.91
C TYR A 17 -10.87 -5.85 -4.63
N VAL A 18 -9.81 -6.48 -4.10
CA VAL A 18 -9.81 -7.24 -2.84
C VAL A 18 -8.77 -6.67 -1.91
N LEU A 19 -9.19 -6.16 -0.74
CA LEU A 19 -8.27 -5.73 0.31
C LEU A 19 -7.74 -6.96 1.04
N ILE A 20 -6.42 -7.06 1.14
CA ILE A 20 -5.71 -8.15 1.80
C ILE A 20 -4.95 -7.58 3.00
N ASP A 21 -5.28 -8.08 4.17
CA ASP A 21 -4.53 -7.86 5.40
C ASP A 21 -3.65 -9.10 5.66
N LEU A 22 -2.36 -8.87 5.94
CA LEU A 22 -1.36 -9.92 6.17
C LEU A 22 -0.98 -9.95 7.65
N PRO A 23 -0.39 -11.07 8.15
CA PRO A 23 0.23 -11.10 9.47
C PRO A 23 1.29 -10.01 9.62
N LEU A 24 1.34 -9.35 10.80
CA LEU A 24 2.25 -8.21 11.01
C LEU A 24 3.70 -8.63 11.18
N ASP A 25 3.94 -9.79 11.74
CA ASP A 25 5.23 -10.28 12.26
C ASP A 25 5.95 -11.27 11.34
N GLU A 26 5.25 -11.84 10.35
CA GLU A 26 5.86 -12.80 9.43
C GLU A 26 5.36 -12.63 7.98
N GLU A 27 6.20 -12.98 7.03
CA GLU A 27 5.81 -13.08 5.63
C GLU A 27 5.02 -14.39 5.42
N PRO A 28 3.80 -14.33 4.86
CA PRO A 28 3.04 -15.55 4.57
C PRO A 28 3.73 -16.39 3.48
N MET A 29 4.04 -17.66 3.77
CA MET A 29 4.71 -18.58 2.82
C MET A 29 3.94 -18.75 1.49
N ASN A 30 2.64 -18.53 1.49
CA ASN A 30 1.78 -18.70 0.31
C ASN A 30 1.32 -17.38 -0.32
N LEU A 31 1.95 -16.24 0.04
CA LEU A 31 1.52 -14.91 -0.43
C LEU A 31 1.40 -14.83 -1.96
N TYR A 32 2.44 -15.25 -2.68
CA TYR A 32 2.42 -15.23 -4.15
C TYR A 32 1.39 -16.16 -4.77
N GLN A 33 1.12 -17.30 -4.14
CA GLN A 33 0.07 -18.23 -4.60
C GLN A 33 -1.31 -17.62 -4.45
N VAL A 34 -1.55 -16.90 -3.34
CA VAL A 34 -2.81 -16.16 -3.11
C VAL A 34 -2.98 -15.05 -4.14
N ILE A 35 -1.94 -14.23 -4.37
CA ILE A 35 -1.94 -13.16 -5.38
C ILE A 35 -2.28 -13.74 -6.76
N TYR A 36 -1.57 -14.80 -7.18
CA TYR A 36 -1.78 -15.44 -8.47
C TYR A 36 -3.22 -15.98 -8.61
N SER A 37 -3.71 -16.69 -7.60
CA SER A 37 -5.09 -17.24 -7.59
C SER A 37 -6.15 -16.13 -7.70
N LEU A 38 -5.96 -14.98 -7.04
CA LEU A 38 -6.87 -13.84 -7.19
C LEU A 38 -6.86 -13.31 -8.63
N GLN A 39 -5.68 -13.15 -9.22
CA GLN A 39 -5.52 -12.61 -10.57
C GLN A 39 -6.07 -13.54 -11.65
N GLU A 40 -5.94 -14.86 -11.52
CA GLU A 40 -6.60 -15.83 -12.41
C GLU A 40 -8.12 -15.67 -12.42
N ASN A 41 -8.68 -15.25 -11.27
CA ASN A 41 -10.11 -14.94 -11.13
C ASN A 41 -10.45 -13.48 -11.44
N LYS A 42 -9.55 -12.76 -12.13
CA LYS A 42 -9.72 -11.35 -12.56
C LYS A 42 -9.91 -10.39 -11.38
N LEU A 43 -9.45 -10.77 -10.19
CA LEU A 43 -9.44 -9.93 -9.00
C LEU A 43 -8.11 -9.19 -8.89
N ILE A 44 -8.16 -8.01 -8.31
CA ILE A 44 -7.01 -7.12 -8.13
C ILE A 44 -6.69 -7.04 -6.64
N PRO A 45 -5.52 -7.56 -6.21
CA PRO A 45 -5.11 -7.48 -4.81
C PRO A 45 -4.76 -6.04 -4.40
N VAL A 46 -5.25 -5.59 -3.27
CA VAL A 46 -4.84 -4.36 -2.58
C VAL A 46 -4.25 -4.76 -1.24
N ILE A 47 -2.96 -4.58 -1.06
CA ILE A 47 -2.28 -4.88 0.21
C ILE A 47 -2.55 -3.74 1.19
N ALA A 48 -3.16 -4.07 2.32
CA ALA A 48 -3.46 -3.13 3.39
C ALA A 48 -2.18 -2.76 4.14
N HIS A 49 -2.04 -1.50 4.51
CA HIS A 49 -0.99 -0.92 5.39
C HIS A 49 0.39 -1.61 5.31
N PRO A 50 1.02 -1.71 4.10
CA PRO A 50 2.30 -2.41 3.91
C PRO A 50 3.41 -1.90 4.83
N GLU A 51 3.35 -0.66 5.25
CA GLU A 51 4.31 -0.04 6.16
C GLU A 51 4.30 -0.62 7.58
N ARG A 52 3.29 -1.45 7.92
CA ARG A 52 3.17 -2.06 9.25
C ARG A 52 3.77 -3.46 9.35
N TYR A 53 4.00 -4.14 8.22
CA TYR A 53 4.54 -5.50 8.22
C TYR A 53 6.04 -5.52 8.50
N GLU A 54 6.48 -6.36 9.45
CA GLU A 54 7.88 -6.43 9.84
C GLU A 54 8.81 -6.84 8.70
N PHE A 55 8.39 -7.74 7.81
CA PHE A 55 9.17 -8.16 6.67
C PHE A 55 9.37 -7.01 5.66
N ILE A 56 8.37 -6.16 5.44
CA ILE A 56 8.50 -4.94 4.62
C ILE A 56 9.33 -3.88 5.32
N GLN A 57 9.27 -3.78 6.66
CA GLN A 57 10.12 -2.86 7.41
C GLN A 57 11.60 -3.27 7.37
N LYS A 58 11.89 -4.56 7.23
CA LYS A 58 13.25 -5.10 7.04
C LYS A 58 13.73 -4.93 5.60
N GLU A 59 12.87 -5.16 4.63
CA GLU A 59 13.15 -5.13 3.19
C GLU A 59 12.06 -4.35 2.44
N PRO A 60 12.08 -2.99 2.46
CA PRO A 60 11.04 -2.18 1.83
C PRO A 60 10.91 -2.39 0.31
N GLU A 61 11.96 -2.88 -0.32
CA GLU A 61 12.02 -3.23 -1.73
C GLU A 61 11.00 -4.33 -2.10
N PHE A 62 10.58 -5.14 -1.14
CA PHE A 62 9.54 -6.16 -1.33
C PHE A 62 8.20 -5.57 -1.83
N VAL A 63 7.91 -4.31 -1.46
CA VAL A 63 6.72 -3.61 -1.97
C VAL A 63 6.79 -3.45 -3.50
N TYR A 64 7.96 -3.22 -4.07
CA TYR A 64 8.11 -3.05 -5.52
C TYR A 64 7.85 -4.36 -6.26
N GLU A 65 8.28 -5.50 -5.69
CA GLU A 65 7.98 -6.82 -6.24
C GLU A 65 6.48 -7.11 -6.25
N LEU A 66 5.77 -6.73 -5.18
CA LEU A 66 4.32 -6.87 -5.11
C LEU A 66 3.61 -5.99 -6.15
N ILE A 67 4.11 -4.75 -6.36
CA ILE A 67 3.58 -3.85 -7.39
C ILE A 67 3.83 -4.40 -8.79
N GLU A 68 5.02 -4.89 -9.08
CA GLU A 68 5.35 -5.55 -10.35
C GLU A 68 4.48 -6.78 -10.62
N LYS A 69 4.03 -7.46 -9.56
CA LYS A 69 3.05 -8.56 -9.64
C LYS A 69 1.60 -8.06 -9.72
N GLY A 70 1.37 -6.76 -9.88
CA GLY A 70 0.04 -6.18 -10.10
C GLY A 70 -0.78 -5.96 -8.83
N CYS A 71 -0.14 -5.92 -7.66
CA CYS A 71 -0.79 -5.52 -6.42
C CYS A 71 -0.83 -4.00 -6.27
N TYR A 72 -1.89 -3.48 -5.68
CA TYR A 72 -1.97 -2.10 -5.22
C TYR A 72 -1.64 -2.02 -3.73
N MET A 73 -1.17 -0.85 -3.28
CA MET A 73 -0.79 -0.59 -1.88
C MET A 73 -1.72 0.44 -1.27
N GLN A 74 -2.29 0.15 -0.10
CA GLN A 74 -3.07 1.11 0.68
C GLN A 74 -2.33 1.43 1.98
N ALA A 75 -1.89 2.67 2.18
CA ALA A 75 -1.23 3.10 3.41
C ALA A 75 -2.22 3.75 4.39
N ASN A 76 -1.90 3.69 5.68
CA ASN A 76 -2.73 4.29 6.73
C ASN A 76 -2.35 5.74 7.00
N TYR A 77 -3.35 6.62 7.11
CA TYR A 77 -3.16 8.02 7.54
C TYR A 77 -2.43 8.12 8.88
N GLY A 78 -2.74 7.23 9.83
CA GLY A 78 -2.11 7.22 11.15
C GLY A 78 -0.62 6.91 11.12
N SER A 79 -0.13 6.19 10.11
CA SER A 79 1.28 5.83 9.98
C SER A 79 2.16 7.06 9.77
N ILE A 80 1.71 8.05 8.99
CA ILE A 80 2.48 9.28 8.72
C ILE A 80 2.72 10.09 10.00
N LEU A 81 1.77 10.03 10.94
CA LEU A 81 1.85 10.69 12.24
C LEU A 81 2.53 9.84 13.33
N GLY A 82 3.06 8.65 12.97
CA GLY A 82 3.75 7.76 13.90
C GLY A 82 2.83 6.97 14.84
N GLN A 83 1.53 6.90 14.57
CA GLN A 83 0.55 6.18 15.42
C GLN A 83 0.90 4.70 15.60
N TYR A 84 1.54 4.07 14.61
CA TYR A 84 1.97 2.67 14.62
C TYR A 84 3.48 2.50 14.85
N GLY A 85 4.12 3.53 15.43
CA GLY A 85 5.54 3.52 15.78
C GLY A 85 6.44 4.12 14.71
N ARG A 86 7.70 4.38 15.12
CA ARG A 86 8.69 5.10 14.30
C ARG A 86 9.06 4.37 13.01
N LYS A 87 9.15 3.03 13.05
CA LYS A 87 9.49 2.23 11.87
C LYS A 87 8.42 2.39 10.78
N SER A 88 7.13 2.16 11.12
CA SER A 88 6.02 2.36 10.19
C SER A 88 6.00 3.77 9.60
N GLN A 89 6.28 4.80 10.43
CA GLN A 89 6.37 6.19 9.98
C GLN A 89 7.47 6.41 8.93
N LEU A 90 8.65 5.84 9.14
CA LEU A 90 9.77 5.95 8.20
C LEU A 90 9.46 5.23 6.88
N ILE A 91 8.89 4.02 6.97
CA ILE A 91 8.54 3.24 5.80
C ILE A 91 7.44 3.91 4.97
N VAL A 92 6.35 4.38 5.60
CA VAL A 92 5.28 5.06 4.83
C VAL A 92 5.80 6.31 4.11
N LYS A 93 6.70 7.09 4.73
CA LYS A 93 7.34 8.24 4.07
C LYS A 93 8.13 7.79 2.84
N LYS A 94 9.00 6.77 2.97
CA LYS A 94 9.77 6.21 1.85
C LYS A 94 8.85 5.71 0.73
N LEU A 95 7.78 4.98 1.04
CA LEU A 95 6.84 4.46 0.06
C LEU A 95 6.07 5.57 -0.67
N LEU A 96 5.72 6.65 0.02
CA LEU A 96 5.09 7.83 -0.57
C LEU A 96 6.06 8.55 -1.52
N GLU A 97 7.30 8.83 -1.09
CA GLU A 97 8.34 9.46 -1.90
C GLU A 97 8.62 8.69 -3.20
N ASN A 98 8.53 7.37 -3.15
CA ASN A 98 8.75 6.48 -4.31
C ASN A 98 7.48 6.20 -5.13
N HIS A 99 6.37 6.89 -4.85
CA HIS A 99 5.08 6.71 -5.53
C HIS A 99 4.54 5.27 -5.50
N SER A 100 4.88 4.53 -4.44
CA SER A 100 4.51 3.12 -4.27
C SER A 100 3.15 2.93 -3.58
N ILE A 101 2.48 4.02 -3.18
CA ILE A 101 1.16 3.99 -2.56
C ILE A 101 0.10 4.40 -3.58
N HIS A 102 -1.00 3.67 -3.60
CA HIS A 102 -2.10 3.85 -4.55
C HIS A 102 -3.39 4.33 -3.87
N PHE A 103 -3.54 4.01 -2.59
CA PHE A 103 -4.70 4.38 -1.77
C PHE A 103 -4.26 4.83 -0.38
N LEU A 104 -5.08 5.67 0.25
CA LEU A 104 -4.95 6.02 1.66
C LEU A 104 -6.19 5.53 2.41
N GLY A 105 -5.99 4.97 3.60
CA GLY A 105 -7.05 4.45 4.46
C GLY A 105 -6.90 4.89 5.90
N SER A 106 -8.01 4.91 6.64
CA SER A 106 -8.01 5.27 8.06
C SER A 106 -7.73 4.10 8.99
N ASP A 107 -8.04 2.88 8.55
CA ASP A 107 -7.91 1.64 9.35
C ASP A 107 -8.53 1.78 10.76
N VAL A 108 -9.71 2.44 10.81
CA VAL A 108 -10.35 2.78 12.08
C VAL A 108 -11.16 1.62 12.63
N HIS A 109 -10.69 1.08 13.75
CA HIS A 109 -11.39 0.05 14.52
C HIS A 109 -12.01 0.58 15.83
N ARG A 110 -11.68 1.84 16.22
CA ARG A 110 -12.18 2.49 17.44
C ARG A 110 -12.46 3.97 17.19
N GLN A 111 -13.48 4.51 17.87
CA GLN A 111 -13.81 5.93 17.78
C GLN A 111 -12.66 6.81 18.28
N GLY A 112 -12.44 7.97 17.65
CA GLY A 112 -11.55 9.02 18.14
C GLY A 112 -10.07 8.86 17.85
N THR A 113 -9.64 7.88 17.05
CA THR A 113 -8.20 7.62 16.84
C THR A 113 -7.55 8.57 15.82
N ILE A 114 -7.99 8.52 14.55
CA ILE A 114 -7.32 9.28 13.47
C ILE A 114 -8.12 10.52 13.03
N TYR A 115 -9.45 10.50 13.14
CA TYR A 115 -10.29 11.57 12.60
C TYR A 115 -9.92 12.97 13.12
N PRO A 116 -9.62 13.19 14.43
CA PRO A 116 -9.20 14.52 14.92
C PRO A 116 -7.88 15.00 14.32
N LYS A 117 -7.04 14.09 13.83
CA LYS A 117 -5.72 14.37 13.25
C LYS A 117 -5.67 14.23 11.72
N MET A 118 -6.80 14.02 11.07
CA MET A 118 -6.86 13.77 9.64
C MET A 118 -6.25 14.92 8.83
N SER A 119 -6.56 16.16 9.21
CA SER A 119 -6.03 17.34 8.51
C SER A 119 -4.50 17.44 8.63
N GLU A 120 -3.94 17.08 9.80
CA GLU A 120 -2.50 17.04 10.02
C GLU A 120 -1.85 15.96 9.16
N ALA A 121 -2.44 14.75 9.12
CA ALA A 121 -1.94 13.66 8.29
C ALA A 121 -1.96 14.02 6.80
N LEU A 122 -3.04 14.61 6.31
CA LEU A 122 -3.18 15.04 4.92
C LEU A 122 -2.13 16.11 4.56
N LEU A 123 -1.89 17.08 5.44
CA LEU A 123 -0.87 18.11 5.23
C LEU A 123 0.53 17.51 5.15
N GLU A 124 0.88 16.60 6.06
CA GLU A 124 2.19 15.92 6.03
C GLU A 124 2.36 15.10 4.74
N ILE A 125 1.33 14.40 4.28
CA ILE A 125 1.37 13.64 3.04
C ILE A 125 1.49 14.59 1.84
N GLU A 126 0.71 15.68 1.80
CA GLU A 126 0.79 16.69 0.74
C GLU A 126 2.19 17.29 0.62
N ASN A 127 2.86 17.57 1.73
CA ASN A 127 4.24 18.07 1.75
C ASN A 127 5.24 17.08 1.13
N ILE A 128 4.96 15.78 1.17
CA ILE A 128 5.84 14.74 0.60
C ILE A 128 5.58 14.54 -0.91
N ILE A 129 4.31 14.37 -1.29
CA ILE A 129 3.95 13.92 -2.64
C ILE A 129 3.30 15.00 -3.51
N GLY A 130 3.02 16.16 -2.95
CA GLY A 130 2.31 17.25 -3.62
C GLY A 130 0.80 17.05 -3.72
N LYS A 131 0.10 18.15 -4.02
CA LYS A 131 -1.36 18.23 -4.01
C LYS A 131 -2.04 17.32 -5.03
N ASP A 132 -1.47 17.24 -6.24
CA ASP A 132 -2.08 16.46 -7.33
C ASP A 132 -2.01 14.96 -7.03
N LYS A 133 -0.86 14.47 -6.54
CA LYS A 133 -0.71 13.07 -6.14
C LYS A 133 -1.57 12.75 -4.92
N LEU A 134 -1.67 13.64 -3.93
CA LEU A 134 -2.58 13.47 -2.79
C LEU A 134 -4.03 13.32 -3.28
N LYS A 135 -4.49 14.16 -4.21
CA LYS A 135 -5.84 14.07 -4.80
C LYS A 135 -6.04 12.75 -5.54
N GLU A 136 -5.00 12.26 -6.22
CA GLU A 136 -5.03 10.95 -6.87
C GLU A 136 -5.30 9.85 -5.85
N LEU A 137 -4.51 9.77 -4.76
CA LEU A 137 -4.62 8.72 -3.73
C LEU A 137 -5.91 8.78 -2.91
N THR A 138 -6.47 9.98 -2.70
CA THR A 138 -7.64 10.19 -1.82
C THR A 138 -8.97 10.27 -2.56
N THR A 139 -8.96 10.56 -3.85
CA THR A 139 -10.19 10.85 -4.60
C THR A 139 -10.26 10.10 -5.92
N ILE A 140 -9.23 10.20 -6.77
CA ILE A 140 -9.28 9.66 -8.14
C ILE A 140 -9.23 8.14 -8.10
N ASN A 141 -8.20 7.57 -7.47
CA ASN A 141 -8.02 6.12 -7.40
C ASN A 141 -9.17 5.42 -6.66
N PRO A 142 -9.62 5.89 -5.47
CA PRO A 142 -10.79 5.31 -4.82
C PRO A 142 -12.05 5.35 -5.70
N LYS A 143 -12.29 6.45 -6.42
CA LYS A 143 -13.44 6.57 -7.32
C LYS A 143 -13.36 5.61 -8.50
N LEU A 144 -12.17 5.42 -9.08
CA LEU A 144 -11.96 4.44 -10.15
C LEU A 144 -12.19 3.01 -9.63
N ALA A 145 -11.62 2.66 -8.47
CA ALA A 145 -11.79 1.34 -7.86
C ALA A 145 -13.25 1.04 -7.54
N LEU A 146 -13.99 1.98 -6.92
CA LEU A 146 -15.42 1.86 -6.64
C LEU A 146 -16.27 1.76 -7.92
N GLY A 147 -15.79 2.34 -9.03
CA GLY A 147 -16.40 2.23 -10.36
C GLY A 147 -15.95 0.98 -11.14
N ASN A 148 -15.25 0.05 -10.50
CA ASN A 148 -14.68 -1.16 -11.10
C ASN A 148 -13.78 -0.88 -12.31
N LYS A 149 -13.05 0.24 -12.28
CA LYS A 149 -12.08 0.63 -13.31
C LYS A 149 -10.67 0.35 -12.82
N ARG A 150 -9.79 -0.04 -13.74
CA ARG A 150 -8.36 -0.17 -13.43
C ARG A 150 -7.73 1.19 -13.19
N ILE A 151 -6.76 1.21 -12.29
CA ILE A 151 -5.90 2.35 -11.99
C ILE A 151 -4.56 2.11 -12.66
N ASP A 152 -4.00 3.13 -13.29
CA ASP A 152 -2.66 3.05 -13.84
C ASP A 152 -1.66 2.98 -12.66
N ILE A 153 -0.77 2.00 -12.72
CA ILE A 153 0.29 1.82 -11.73
C ILE A 153 1.53 2.54 -12.25
N ASP A 154 1.91 3.60 -11.55
CA ASP A 154 3.23 4.18 -11.76
C ASP A 154 4.30 3.16 -11.37
N THR A 155 5.27 2.92 -12.25
CA THR A 155 6.42 2.09 -11.88
C THR A 155 7.20 2.81 -10.77
N PRO A 156 7.36 2.20 -9.59
CA PRO A 156 8.07 2.84 -8.48
C PRO A 156 9.47 3.33 -8.89
N TYR A 157 9.87 4.49 -8.37
CA TYR A 157 11.13 5.13 -8.78
C TYR A 157 12.35 4.21 -8.57
N GLU A 158 12.41 3.50 -7.44
CA GLU A 158 13.52 2.57 -7.15
C GLU A 158 13.55 1.34 -8.07
N SER A 159 12.40 0.89 -8.59
CA SER A 159 12.36 -0.20 -9.57
C SER A 159 12.95 0.21 -10.94
N LYS A 160 12.96 1.51 -11.23
CA LYS A 160 13.57 2.09 -12.44
C LYS A 160 15.10 2.18 -12.34
N LEU A 161 15.67 2.05 -11.14
CA LEU A 161 17.10 2.11 -10.94
C LEU A 161 17.77 0.83 -11.44
N SER A 162 18.84 0.98 -12.22
CA SER A 162 19.68 -0.15 -12.61
C SER A 162 20.35 -0.78 -11.39
N PHE A 163 20.77 -2.04 -11.51
CA PHE A 163 21.52 -2.74 -10.46
C PHE A 163 22.74 -1.94 -9.96
N LYS A 164 23.42 -1.21 -10.87
CA LYS A 164 24.57 -0.34 -10.52
C LYS A 164 24.16 0.87 -9.67
N GLU A 165 22.99 1.42 -9.90
CA GLU A 165 22.46 2.56 -9.13
C GLU A 165 21.98 2.10 -7.76
N LYS A 166 21.34 0.93 -7.67
CA LYS A 166 20.96 0.31 -6.38
C LYS A 166 22.19 0.08 -5.49
N ILE A 167 23.29 -0.44 -6.04
CA ILE A 167 24.57 -0.61 -5.31
C ILE A 167 25.15 0.74 -4.87
N LYS A 168 25.12 1.79 -5.70
CA LYS A 168 25.62 3.12 -5.33
C LYS A 168 24.83 3.74 -4.17
N MET A 169 23.50 3.56 -4.13
CA MET A 169 22.68 4.03 -3.01
C MET A 169 23.02 3.27 -1.73
N TYR A 170 23.19 1.96 -1.82
CA TYR A 170 23.54 1.11 -0.67
C TYR A 170 24.90 1.51 -0.05
N ILE A 171 25.89 1.83 -0.87
CA ILE A 171 27.24 2.28 -0.41
C ILE A 171 27.20 3.71 0.19
N LYS A 172 26.25 4.56 -0.20
CA LYS A 172 26.13 5.93 0.34
C LYS A 172 25.35 6.01 1.65
N SER A 173 24.65 4.95 2.04
CA SER A 173 23.85 4.90 3.28
C SER A 173 24.61 4.35 4.49
N TYR A 174 25.88 4.02 4.29
CA TYR A 174 26.89 3.68 5.31
C TYR A 174 28.01 4.72 5.32
#